data_4efeeb8a12c63d9a1c79998eb17653b4
#
_entry.id   4efeeb8a12c63d9a1c79998eb17653b4
#
_cell.length_a   1.000
_cell.length_b   1.000
_cell.length_c   1.000
_cell.angle_alpha   90.00
_cell.angle_beta   90.00
_cell.angle_gamma   90.00
#
_symmetry.space_group_name_H-M   'P 1'
#
loop_
_entity.id
_entity.type
_entity.pdbx_description
1 polymer ?
#
loop_
_entity_poly.entity_id
_entity_poly.type
_entity_poly.pdbx_seq_one_letter_code
_entity_poly.pdbx_strand_id
1 'polypeptide(L)'
;MTDDCSDHPATRLTHSGRADKSSYGPVNPPVVRASTLLFASTADLKAATGSRRTYGRHGTSTSMTLEQALCELEGAADCLLTPSGLSAISTTLLALLQPGDDLLMSDACYEPTRALCDGLLARLGIQTRYYDPLIGAGIADLLQPNTRVVFIEAAGSLTFEIHDVPALAAAAHAHGALLVADSTWATPLGWDAFALGIDVSLHAATK
;
A
#
# COMPACT_ATOMS: atom_id res chain seq x y z
N MET A 1 34.66 3.32 -15.18
CA MET A 1 33.37 3.46 -14.48
C MET A 1 32.31 2.91 -15.41
N THR A 2 31.94 1.65 -15.26
CA THR A 2 30.81 1.07 -15.96
C THR A 2 29.57 1.53 -15.19
N ASP A 3 28.86 2.50 -15.77
CA ASP A 3 27.53 2.92 -15.32
C ASP A 3 26.67 1.67 -15.39
N ASP A 4 26.34 1.06 -14.25
CA ASP A 4 25.51 -0.13 -14.22
C ASP A 4 24.06 0.30 -14.49
N CYS A 5 23.70 0.24 -15.78
CA CYS A 5 22.39 0.65 -16.28
C CYS A 5 21.23 -0.13 -15.59
N SER A 6 21.54 -1.16 -14.79
CA SER A 6 20.58 -1.98 -14.05
C SER A 6 19.93 -1.22 -12.88
N ASP A 7 20.61 -0.22 -12.32
CA ASP A 7 20.14 0.53 -11.16
C ASP A 7 19.21 1.70 -11.49
N HIS A 8 19.11 2.06 -12.77
CA HIS A 8 18.24 3.17 -13.17
C HIS A 8 16.75 2.81 -12.96
N PRO A 9 15.93 3.67 -12.30
CA PRO A 9 14.53 3.38 -12.00
C PRO A 9 13.70 2.89 -13.19
N ALA A 10 13.87 3.48 -14.37
CA ALA A 10 13.18 3.05 -15.59
C ALA A 10 13.60 1.64 -16.03
N THR A 11 14.87 1.25 -15.82
CA THR A 11 15.35 -0.11 -16.10
C THR A 11 14.76 -1.10 -15.10
N ARG A 12 14.77 -0.76 -13.82
CA ARG A 12 14.13 -1.58 -12.78
C ARG A 12 12.65 -1.82 -13.09
N LEU A 13 11.91 -0.76 -13.43
CA LEU A 13 10.50 -0.86 -13.82
C LEU A 13 10.25 -1.85 -14.96
N THR A 14 11.11 -1.84 -16.00
CA THR A 14 10.93 -2.72 -17.17
C THR A 14 11.37 -4.17 -16.91
N HIS A 15 12.12 -4.43 -15.85
CA HIS A 15 12.64 -5.76 -15.53
C HIS A 15 12.00 -6.42 -14.31
N SER A 16 11.34 -5.66 -13.42
CA SER A 16 10.65 -6.21 -12.26
C SER A 16 9.57 -7.21 -12.65
N GLY A 17 9.44 -8.27 -11.89
CA GLY A 17 8.45 -9.34 -12.11
C GLY A 17 8.77 -10.26 -13.28
N ARG A 18 9.95 -10.19 -13.91
CA ARG A 18 10.38 -11.14 -14.94
C ARG A 18 11.08 -12.34 -14.29
N ALA A 19 10.91 -13.52 -14.92
CA ALA A 19 11.66 -14.70 -14.52
C ALA A 19 13.17 -14.50 -14.71
N ASP A 20 13.96 -15.25 -13.94
CA ASP A 20 15.42 -15.24 -14.05
C ASP A 20 15.86 -15.47 -15.50
N LYS A 21 16.74 -14.62 -15.99
CA LYS A 21 17.29 -14.67 -17.36
C LYS A 21 18.09 -15.96 -17.66
N SER A 22 18.38 -16.75 -16.63
CA SER A 22 19.10 -18.03 -16.76
C SER A 22 18.22 -19.16 -17.31
N SER A 23 16.89 -19.02 -17.32
CA SER A 23 15.95 -20.03 -17.77
C SER A 23 15.29 -19.65 -19.09
N TYR A 24 15.23 -20.59 -20.04
CA TYR A 24 14.44 -20.43 -21.27
C TYR A 24 12.95 -20.40 -20.91
N GLY A 25 12.25 -19.30 -21.22
CA GLY A 25 10.82 -19.15 -20.90
C GLY A 25 10.21 -17.89 -21.47
N PRO A 26 8.88 -17.69 -21.28
CA PRO A 26 8.20 -16.47 -21.71
C PRO A 26 8.73 -15.26 -20.94
N VAL A 27 8.74 -14.10 -21.61
CA VAL A 27 9.16 -12.82 -20.97
C VAL A 27 8.26 -12.46 -19.80
N ASN A 28 6.95 -12.67 -19.96
CA ASN A 28 5.98 -12.41 -18.92
C ASN A 28 5.64 -13.68 -18.13
N PRO A 29 5.34 -13.59 -16.83
CA PRO A 29 4.92 -14.74 -16.05
C PRO A 29 3.62 -15.33 -16.63
N PRO A 30 3.47 -16.67 -16.65
CA PRO A 30 2.25 -17.33 -17.10
C PRO A 30 1.04 -16.91 -16.25
N VAL A 31 -0.14 -16.81 -16.87
CA VAL A 31 -1.39 -16.59 -16.15
C VAL A 31 -1.87 -17.91 -15.54
N VAL A 32 -1.76 -18.05 -14.25
CA VAL A 32 -2.22 -19.22 -13.49
C VAL A 32 -3.59 -18.95 -12.87
N ARG A 33 -4.59 -19.72 -13.27
CA ARG A 33 -5.96 -19.69 -12.73
C ARG A 33 -6.22 -20.99 -12.00
N ALA A 34 -6.21 -20.94 -10.67
CA ALA A 34 -6.42 -22.11 -9.85
C ALA A 34 -7.12 -21.75 -8.52
N SER A 35 -7.89 -22.69 -7.97
CA SER A 35 -8.33 -22.66 -6.59
C SER A 35 -7.59 -23.72 -5.77
N THR A 36 -7.65 -24.98 -6.18
CA THR A 36 -6.95 -26.09 -5.55
C THR A 36 -5.55 -26.23 -6.11
N LEU A 37 -4.57 -26.37 -5.23
CA LEU A 37 -3.16 -26.65 -5.56
C LEU A 37 -2.83 -28.06 -5.10
N LEU A 38 -2.14 -28.83 -5.95
CA LEU A 38 -1.71 -30.20 -5.64
C LEU A 38 -0.29 -30.18 -5.09
N PHE A 39 -0.05 -31.01 -4.10
CA PHE A 39 1.26 -31.26 -3.50
C PHE A 39 1.70 -32.69 -3.81
N ALA A 40 3.02 -32.88 -3.96
CA ALA A 40 3.57 -34.20 -4.25
C ALA A 40 3.36 -35.18 -3.10
N SER A 41 3.30 -34.68 -1.86
CA SER A 41 3.03 -35.48 -0.65
C SER A 41 2.28 -34.68 0.43
N THR A 42 1.73 -35.41 1.41
CA THR A 42 1.14 -34.80 2.63
C THR A 42 2.20 -34.11 3.49
N ALA A 43 3.46 -34.52 3.41
CA ALA A 43 4.55 -33.86 4.08
C ALA A 43 4.79 -32.46 3.50
N ASP A 44 4.80 -32.34 2.16
CA ASP A 44 4.95 -31.05 1.47
C ASP A 44 3.78 -30.10 1.79
N LEU A 45 2.55 -30.61 1.82
CA LEU A 45 1.39 -29.82 2.23
C LEU A 45 1.54 -29.30 3.65
N LYS A 46 1.96 -30.14 4.60
CA LYS A 46 2.18 -29.74 5.99
C LYS A 46 3.30 -28.70 6.11
N ALA A 47 4.38 -28.87 5.37
CA ALA A 47 5.49 -27.89 5.35
C ALA A 47 5.06 -26.52 4.78
N ALA A 48 4.12 -26.51 3.83
CA ALA A 48 3.58 -25.29 3.25
C ALA A 48 2.46 -24.64 4.10
N THR A 49 2.00 -25.29 5.16
CA THR A 49 0.93 -24.77 6.04
C THR A 49 1.34 -23.42 6.63
N GLY A 50 0.46 -22.42 6.53
CA GLY A 50 0.74 -21.04 6.96
C GLY A 50 1.33 -20.15 5.85
N SER A 51 1.74 -20.71 4.69
CA SER A 51 2.12 -19.92 3.53
C SER A 51 0.90 -19.63 2.62
N ARG A 52 0.97 -18.54 1.83
CA ARG A 52 -0.04 -18.24 0.80
C ARG A 52 -0.09 -19.27 -0.34
N ARG A 53 0.84 -20.21 -0.38
CA ARG A 53 1.00 -21.17 -1.48
C ARG A 53 0.14 -22.44 -1.35
N THR A 54 -0.71 -22.53 -0.35
CA THR A 54 -1.53 -23.74 -0.11
C THR A 54 -2.85 -23.76 -0.85
N TYR A 55 -3.35 -22.59 -1.26
CA TYR A 55 -4.64 -22.45 -1.93
C TYR A 55 -4.62 -21.27 -2.91
N GLY A 56 -5.03 -21.50 -4.16
CA GLY A 56 -4.93 -20.51 -5.22
C GLY A 56 -5.75 -19.21 -4.99
N ARG A 57 -6.72 -19.23 -4.06
CA ARG A 57 -7.45 -18.01 -3.64
C ARG A 57 -6.61 -17.08 -2.76
N HIS A 58 -5.61 -17.62 -2.08
CA HIS A 58 -4.65 -16.83 -1.31
C HIS A 58 -3.53 -16.26 -2.17
N GLY A 59 -3.41 -16.73 -3.41
CA GLY A 59 -2.44 -16.30 -4.40
C GLY A 59 -2.00 -17.44 -5.30
N THR A 60 -1.63 -17.07 -6.52
CA THR A 60 -0.99 -17.95 -7.50
C THR A 60 0.39 -17.39 -7.85
N SER A 61 1.18 -18.12 -8.61
CA SER A 61 2.47 -17.60 -9.08
C SER A 61 2.32 -16.27 -9.83
N THR A 62 1.21 -16.06 -10.54
CA THR A 62 0.95 -14.79 -11.25
C THR A 62 0.78 -13.61 -10.29
N SER A 63 -0.10 -13.75 -9.29
CA SER A 63 -0.34 -12.66 -8.31
C SER A 63 0.89 -12.41 -7.44
N MET A 64 1.57 -13.48 -7.01
CA MET A 64 2.78 -13.38 -6.20
C MET A 64 3.94 -12.70 -6.94
N THR A 65 4.08 -12.95 -8.25
CA THR A 65 5.07 -12.24 -9.06
C THR A 65 4.77 -10.74 -9.14
N LEU A 66 3.49 -10.35 -9.24
CA LEU A 66 3.11 -8.94 -9.21
C LEU A 66 3.37 -8.30 -7.84
N GLU A 67 2.98 -8.99 -6.75
CA GLU A 67 3.25 -8.54 -5.39
C GLU A 67 4.75 -8.32 -5.16
N GLN A 68 5.59 -9.27 -5.58
CA GLN A 68 7.04 -9.14 -5.49
C GLN A 68 7.58 -7.98 -6.33
N ALA A 69 7.11 -7.80 -7.56
CA ALA A 69 7.53 -6.70 -8.41
C ALA A 69 7.19 -5.33 -7.79
N LEU A 70 6.01 -5.21 -7.17
CA LEU A 70 5.61 -3.99 -6.46
C LEU A 70 6.48 -3.76 -5.22
N CYS A 71 6.78 -4.80 -4.43
CA CYS A 71 7.72 -4.69 -3.32
C CYS A 71 9.10 -4.20 -3.77
N GLU A 72 9.63 -4.75 -4.87
CA GLU A 72 10.92 -4.33 -5.43
C GLU A 72 10.93 -2.87 -5.91
N LEU A 73 9.83 -2.40 -6.50
CA LEU A 73 9.70 -1.02 -6.98
C LEU A 73 9.53 0.00 -5.86
N GLU A 74 8.70 -0.33 -4.87
CA GLU A 74 8.39 0.53 -3.71
C GLU A 74 9.48 0.47 -2.62
N GLY A 75 10.30 -0.58 -2.58
CA GLY A 75 11.14 -0.86 -1.42
C GLY A 75 10.34 -1.40 -0.22
N ALA A 76 9.16 -2.00 -0.47
CA ALA A 76 8.24 -2.47 0.54
C ALA A 76 8.65 -3.85 1.10
N ALA A 77 8.31 -4.11 2.37
CA ALA A 77 8.53 -5.40 3.01
C ALA A 77 7.58 -6.50 2.51
N ASP A 78 6.34 -6.14 2.19
CA ASP A 78 5.32 -7.05 1.63
C ASP A 78 4.27 -6.25 0.83
N CYS A 79 3.51 -6.94 0.00
CA CYS A 79 2.43 -6.38 -0.81
C CYS A 79 1.21 -7.30 -0.79
N LEU A 80 0.02 -6.70 -0.76
CA LEU A 80 -1.26 -7.38 -0.82
C LEU A 80 -2.10 -6.82 -1.96
N LEU A 81 -2.59 -7.70 -2.82
CA LEU A 81 -3.50 -7.31 -3.90
C LEU A 81 -4.96 -7.33 -3.43
N THR A 82 -5.71 -6.31 -3.80
CA THR A 82 -7.14 -6.19 -3.54
C THR A 82 -7.90 -5.95 -4.84
N PRO A 83 -9.23 -6.15 -4.87
CA PRO A 83 -10.01 -6.02 -6.11
C PRO A 83 -10.08 -4.60 -6.68
N SER A 84 -9.80 -3.57 -5.88
CA SER A 84 -9.84 -2.16 -6.31
C SER A 84 -9.06 -1.27 -5.36
N GLY A 85 -8.72 -0.04 -5.78
CA GLY A 85 -8.09 0.96 -4.91
C GLY A 85 -8.93 1.27 -3.67
N LEU A 86 -10.23 1.47 -3.82
CA LEU A 86 -11.12 1.68 -2.67
C LEU A 86 -11.15 0.46 -1.73
N SER A 87 -11.03 -0.77 -2.28
CA SER A 87 -10.89 -1.97 -1.46
C SER A 87 -9.55 -2.00 -0.71
N ALA A 88 -8.46 -1.51 -1.32
CA ALA A 88 -7.18 -1.36 -0.63
C ALA A 88 -7.31 -0.41 0.56
N ILE A 89 -7.88 0.78 0.34
CA ILE A 89 -8.11 1.79 1.37
C ILE A 89 -9.00 1.23 2.49
N SER A 90 -10.17 0.68 2.14
CA SER A 90 -11.12 0.19 3.14
C SER A 90 -10.57 -0.97 3.96
N THR A 91 -9.88 -1.92 3.33
CA THR A 91 -9.28 -3.06 4.03
C THR A 91 -8.17 -2.60 4.98
N THR A 92 -7.33 -1.66 4.54
CA THR A 92 -6.25 -1.10 5.36
C THR A 92 -6.83 -0.36 6.57
N LEU A 93 -7.78 0.55 6.37
CA LEU A 93 -8.39 1.30 7.49
C LEU A 93 -9.12 0.39 8.47
N LEU A 94 -9.85 -0.63 7.98
CA LEU A 94 -10.51 -1.63 8.84
C LEU A 94 -9.54 -2.57 9.57
N ALA A 95 -8.35 -2.79 9.03
CA ALA A 95 -7.31 -3.58 9.70
C ALA A 95 -6.56 -2.79 10.78
N LEU A 96 -6.43 -1.48 10.61
CA LEU A 96 -5.66 -0.61 11.51
C LEU A 96 -6.50 0.07 12.60
N LEU A 97 -7.81 0.20 12.39
CA LEU A 97 -8.71 0.97 13.24
C LEU A 97 -9.76 0.08 13.91
N GLN A 98 -10.12 0.43 15.14
CA GLN A 98 -11.18 -0.21 15.91
C GLN A 98 -12.17 0.84 16.45
N PRO A 99 -13.36 0.43 16.93
CA PRO A 99 -14.31 1.36 17.54
C PRO A 99 -13.68 2.21 18.66
N GLY A 100 -13.86 3.52 18.59
CA GLY A 100 -13.25 4.50 19.50
C GLY A 100 -11.94 5.10 19.03
N ASP A 101 -11.33 4.56 17.98
CA ASP A 101 -10.13 5.17 17.38
C ASP A 101 -10.47 6.42 16.57
N ASP A 102 -9.46 7.29 16.44
CA ASP A 102 -9.50 8.52 15.65
C ASP A 102 -8.58 8.38 14.43
N LEU A 103 -9.11 8.80 13.29
CA LEU A 103 -8.45 8.90 12.00
C LEU A 103 -8.31 10.37 11.61
N LEU A 104 -7.09 10.87 11.44
CA LEU A 104 -6.84 12.14 10.78
C LEU A 104 -6.73 11.92 9.27
N MET A 105 -7.68 12.45 8.51
CA MET A 105 -7.79 12.32 7.07
C MET A 105 -7.50 13.66 6.40
N SER A 106 -6.62 13.67 5.40
CA SER A 106 -6.45 14.86 4.56
C SER A 106 -7.77 15.30 3.94
N ASP A 107 -8.08 16.60 3.99
CA ASP A 107 -9.28 17.15 3.37
C ASP A 107 -9.24 17.09 1.84
N ALA A 108 -8.04 16.91 1.27
CA ALA A 108 -7.82 16.66 -0.16
C ALA A 108 -7.93 15.17 -0.57
N CYS A 109 -8.55 14.31 0.24
CA CYS A 109 -8.72 12.90 -0.09
C CYS A 109 -9.77 12.65 -1.18
N TYR A 110 -9.61 11.52 -1.88
CA TYR A 110 -10.55 11.03 -2.89
C TYR A 110 -11.97 10.90 -2.34
N GLU A 111 -12.96 11.40 -3.08
CA GLU A 111 -14.35 11.47 -2.61
C GLU A 111 -14.91 10.12 -2.09
N PRO A 112 -14.73 8.98 -2.78
CA PRO A 112 -15.18 7.69 -2.24
C PRO A 112 -14.48 7.27 -0.93
N THR A 113 -13.24 7.74 -0.67
CA THR A 113 -12.57 7.55 0.63
C THR A 113 -13.28 8.36 1.71
N ARG A 114 -13.65 9.61 1.41
CA ARG A 114 -14.47 10.44 2.31
C ARG A 114 -15.82 9.78 2.61
N ALA A 115 -16.52 9.32 1.59
CA ALA A 115 -17.80 8.62 1.76
C ALA A 115 -17.68 7.34 2.59
N LEU A 116 -16.57 6.59 2.47
CA LEU A 116 -16.24 5.45 3.33
C LEU A 116 -16.10 5.88 4.80
N CYS A 117 -15.37 6.97 5.04
CA CYS A 117 -15.12 7.49 6.39
C CYS A 117 -16.42 7.98 7.05
N ASP A 118 -17.15 8.84 6.36
CA ASP A 118 -18.39 9.45 6.88
C ASP A 118 -19.54 8.44 6.98
N GLY A 119 -19.47 7.37 6.21
CA GLY A 119 -20.49 6.31 6.16
C GLY A 119 -20.13 5.09 7.01
N LEU A 120 -19.33 4.18 6.46
CA LEU A 120 -19.05 2.89 7.08
C LEU A 120 -18.23 3.03 8.37
N LEU A 121 -17.12 3.78 8.34
CA LEU A 121 -16.25 3.91 9.51
C LEU A 121 -16.96 4.60 10.67
N ALA A 122 -17.73 5.66 10.39
CA ALA A 122 -18.53 6.34 11.41
C ALA A 122 -19.55 5.39 12.06
N ARG A 123 -20.23 4.52 11.28
CA ARG A 123 -21.15 3.48 11.81
C ARG A 123 -20.44 2.42 12.66
N LEU A 124 -19.18 2.17 12.40
CA LEU A 124 -18.34 1.27 13.19
C LEU A 124 -17.75 1.94 14.44
N GLY A 125 -18.07 3.21 14.69
CA GLY A 125 -17.59 3.96 15.86
C GLY A 125 -16.18 4.49 15.73
N ILE A 126 -15.65 4.59 14.51
CA ILE A 126 -14.36 5.23 14.22
C ILE A 126 -14.65 6.71 13.92
N GLN A 127 -13.92 7.60 14.58
CA GLN A 127 -14.05 9.04 14.35
C GLN A 127 -13.07 9.47 13.25
N THR A 128 -13.58 10.11 12.21
CA THR A 128 -12.73 10.75 11.18
C THR A 128 -12.76 12.26 11.35
N ARG A 129 -11.59 12.88 11.40
CA ARG A 129 -11.41 14.33 11.39
C ARG A 129 -10.57 14.73 10.19
N TYR A 130 -11.04 15.75 9.46
CA TYR A 130 -10.35 16.23 8.26
C TYR A 130 -9.41 17.38 8.62
N TYR A 131 -8.25 17.44 7.96
CA TYR A 131 -7.26 18.47 8.19
C TYR A 131 -6.77 19.09 6.87
N ASP A 132 -6.29 20.33 6.95
CA ASP A 132 -5.72 21.05 5.81
C ASP A 132 -4.48 20.29 5.27
N PRO A 133 -4.46 19.90 3.98
CA PRO A 133 -3.33 19.18 3.38
C PRO A 133 -1.99 19.91 3.50
N LEU A 134 -1.99 21.23 3.66
CA LEU A 134 -0.79 22.06 3.79
C LEU A 134 -0.37 22.34 5.24
N ILE A 135 -0.99 21.67 6.22
CA ILE A 135 -0.75 21.90 7.67
C ILE A 135 0.70 21.61 8.10
N GLY A 136 1.39 20.71 7.41
CA GLY A 136 2.77 20.31 7.74
C GLY A 136 2.91 19.86 9.21
N ALA A 137 3.93 20.37 9.90
CA ALA A 137 4.21 20.04 11.30
C ALA A 137 3.08 20.43 12.27
N GLY A 138 2.18 21.34 11.88
CA GLY A 138 1.00 21.73 12.70
C GLY A 138 0.02 20.58 12.95
N ILE A 139 0.14 19.46 12.23
CA ILE A 139 -0.65 18.26 12.49
C ILE A 139 -0.50 17.75 13.92
N ALA A 140 0.64 18.00 14.55
CA ALA A 140 0.91 17.59 15.93
C ALA A 140 -0.15 18.12 16.92
N ASP A 141 -0.69 19.32 16.68
CA ASP A 141 -1.72 19.94 17.53
C ASP A 141 -3.10 19.27 17.35
N LEU A 142 -3.28 18.51 16.30
CA LEU A 142 -4.52 17.78 16.02
C LEU A 142 -4.52 16.35 16.55
N LEU A 143 -3.35 15.78 16.88
CA LEU A 143 -3.25 14.41 17.37
C LEU A 143 -3.91 14.28 18.76
N GLN A 144 -4.79 13.29 18.91
CA GLN A 144 -5.48 12.94 20.15
C GLN A 144 -4.97 11.59 20.68
N PRO A 145 -5.11 11.29 21.98
CA PRO A 145 -4.61 10.03 22.56
C PRO A 145 -5.09 8.75 21.85
N ASN A 146 -6.22 8.83 21.17
CA ASN A 146 -6.81 7.73 20.38
C ASN A 146 -6.58 7.87 18.86
N THR A 147 -5.79 8.84 18.40
CA THR A 147 -5.40 8.92 16.98
C THR A 147 -4.47 7.74 16.66
N ARG A 148 -4.86 6.92 15.68
CA ARG A 148 -4.11 5.73 15.25
C ARG A 148 -3.55 5.84 13.85
N VAL A 149 -4.22 6.59 12.99
CA VAL A 149 -3.83 6.75 11.59
C VAL A 149 -3.91 8.22 11.20
N VAL A 150 -2.88 8.67 10.52
CA VAL A 150 -2.86 9.88 9.70
C VAL A 150 -2.89 9.42 8.25
N PHE A 151 -3.85 9.89 7.45
CA PHE A 151 -4.02 9.49 6.06
C PHE A 151 -3.79 10.67 5.13
N ILE A 152 -3.01 10.45 4.08
CA ILE A 152 -2.74 11.43 3.01
C ILE A 152 -3.11 10.85 1.65
N GLU A 153 -3.33 11.73 0.68
CA GLU A 153 -3.32 11.39 -0.75
C GLU A 153 -2.31 12.29 -1.45
N ALA A 154 -1.37 11.71 -2.16
CA ALA A 154 -0.29 12.46 -2.80
C ALA A 154 -0.27 12.26 -4.33
N ALA A 155 -0.49 13.32 -5.11
CA ALA A 155 -1.01 14.65 -4.71
C ALA A 155 -2.49 14.57 -4.35
N GLY A 156 -2.99 15.57 -3.60
CA GLY A 156 -4.39 15.65 -3.19
C GLY A 156 -5.38 15.53 -4.36
N SER A 157 -6.51 14.85 -4.12
CA SER A 157 -7.55 14.63 -5.13
C SER A 157 -8.15 15.95 -5.59
N LEU A 158 -8.25 16.17 -6.89
CA LEU A 158 -8.79 17.35 -7.57
C LEU A 158 -7.99 18.65 -7.38
N THR A 159 -7.42 18.90 -6.24
CA THR A 159 -6.80 20.17 -5.84
C THR A 159 -5.28 20.13 -5.93
N PHE A 160 -4.69 18.93 -5.95
CA PHE A 160 -3.26 18.66 -6.20
C PHE A 160 -2.29 19.26 -5.18
N GLU A 161 -2.71 19.52 -3.96
CA GLU A 161 -1.79 19.92 -2.90
C GLU A 161 -0.75 18.83 -2.64
N ILE A 162 0.46 19.26 -2.34
CA ILE A 162 1.57 18.39 -1.95
C ILE A 162 1.79 18.53 -0.44
N HIS A 163 1.64 17.43 0.26
CA HIS A 163 1.86 17.36 1.70
C HIS A 163 3.35 17.46 2.05
N ASP A 164 3.66 18.06 3.21
CA ASP A 164 4.97 17.93 3.84
C ASP A 164 5.05 16.55 4.54
N VAL A 165 5.27 15.50 3.75
CA VAL A 165 5.23 14.11 4.20
C VAL A 165 6.23 13.84 5.33
N PRO A 166 7.51 14.29 5.26
CA PRO A 166 8.44 14.09 6.36
C PRO A 166 7.97 14.72 7.69
N ALA A 167 7.35 15.91 7.64
CA ALA A 167 6.82 16.53 8.85
C ALA A 167 5.62 15.78 9.42
N LEU A 168 4.71 15.30 8.55
CA LEU A 168 3.56 14.48 8.95
C LEU A 168 4.02 13.13 9.54
N ALA A 169 4.99 12.46 8.92
CA ALA A 169 5.56 11.20 9.40
C ALA A 169 6.19 11.38 10.79
N ALA A 170 7.02 12.41 10.96
CA ALA A 170 7.66 12.69 12.25
C ALA A 170 6.65 12.91 13.37
N ALA A 171 5.59 13.68 13.11
CA ALA A 171 4.52 13.93 14.08
C ALA A 171 3.71 12.67 14.39
N ALA A 172 3.27 11.93 13.38
CA ALA A 172 2.52 10.69 13.54
C ALA A 172 3.31 9.65 14.36
N HIS A 173 4.57 9.40 13.99
CA HIS A 173 5.42 8.42 14.68
C HIS A 173 5.75 8.83 16.11
N ALA A 174 6.02 10.12 16.38
CA ALA A 174 6.22 10.61 17.73
C ALA A 174 5.00 10.38 18.63
N HIS A 175 3.80 10.37 18.04
CA HIS A 175 2.54 10.07 18.73
C HIS A 175 2.24 8.56 18.83
N GLY A 176 2.90 7.72 18.04
CA GLY A 176 2.62 6.28 17.91
C GLY A 176 1.47 5.96 16.95
N ALA A 177 1.11 6.90 16.07
CA ALA A 177 0.18 6.72 14.97
C ALA A 177 0.94 6.31 13.69
N LEU A 178 0.23 5.65 12.76
CA LEU A 178 0.75 5.27 11.45
C LEU A 178 0.43 6.33 10.41
N LEU A 179 1.35 6.54 9.45
CA LEU A 179 1.12 7.35 8.27
C LEU A 179 0.78 6.45 7.08
N VAL A 180 -0.44 6.58 6.56
CA VAL A 180 -0.96 5.83 5.41
C VAL A 180 -1.12 6.77 4.23
N ALA A 181 -0.68 6.37 3.05
CA ALA A 181 -0.78 7.19 1.84
C ALA A 181 -1.51 6.47 0.71
N ASP A 182 -2.44 7.16 0.07
CA ASP A 182 -2.84 6.83 -1.30
C ASP A 182 -1.79 7.41 -2.25
N SER A 183 -0.96 6.53 -2.80
CA SER A 183 0.16 6.85 -3.69
C SER A 183 -0.20 6.69 -5.17
N THR A 184 -1.49 6.55 -5.48
CA THR A 184 -1.98 6.26 -6.84
C THR A 184 -1.48 7.27 -7.86
N TRP A 185 -1.40 8.56 -7.50
CA TRP A 185 -0.94 9.63 -8.37
C TRP A 185 0.58 9.63 -8.52
N ALA A 186 1.30 9.60 -7.40
CA ALA A 186 2.75 9.70 -7.37
C ALA A 186 3.44 8.48 -7.99
N THR A 187 2.92 7.30 -7.73
CA THR A 187 3.52 6.01 -8.11
C THR A 187 4.94 5.81 -7.55
N PRO A 188 5.52 4.60 -7.62
CA PRO A 188 6.91 4.37 -7.20
C PRO A 188 7.96 5.16 -7.99
N LEU A 189 7.57 5.75 -9.12
CA LEU A 189 8.48 6.56 -9.93
C LEU A 189 8.50 8.03 -9.52
N GLY A 190 7.43 8.53 -8.94
CA GLY A 190 7.30 9.93 -8.54
C GLY A 190 7.86 10.23 -7.16
N TRP A 191 7.86 9.23 -6.26
CA TRP A 191 8.38 9.38 -4.91
C TRP A 191 8.80 8.04 -4.30
N ASP A 192 9.68 8.09 -3.31
CA ASP A 192 10.02 6.95 -2.46
C ASP A 192 9.20 7.07 -1.17
N ALA A 193 8.03 6.43 -1.17
CA ALA A 193 7.05 6.55 -0.09
C ALA A 193 7.63 6.15 1.28
N PHE A 194 8.32 5.02 1.34
CA PHE A 194 8.85 4.50 2.60
C PHE A 194 10.07 5.30 3.10
N ALA A 195 10.91 5.82 2.20
CA ALA A 195 11.99 6.72 2.58
C ALA A 195 11.49 8.06 3.15
N LEU A 196 10.28 8.48 2.78
CA LEU A 196 9.61 9.66 3.33
C LEU A 196 8.92 9.40 4.67
N GLY A 197 8.89 8.15 5.16
CA GLY A 197 8.31 7.78 6.43
C GLY A 197 6.85 7.29 6.37
N ILE A 198 6.37 6.89 5.20
CA ILE A 198 5.05 6.26 5.06
C ILE A 198 5.14 4.82 5.53
N ASP A 199 4.16 4.37 6.33
CA ASP A 199 4.08 3.00 6.85
C ASP A 199 3.31 2.08 5.90
N VAL A 200 2.29 2.61 5.22
CA VAL A 200 1.47 1.86 4.25
C VAL A 200 1.25 2.71 3.00
N SER A 201 1.71 2.22 1.86
CA SER A 201 1.49 2.81 0.54
C SER A 201 0.39 2.06 -0.20
N LEU A 202 -0.61 2.77 -0.70
CA LEU A 202 -1.79 2.23 -1.39
C LEU A 202 -1.81 2.71 -2.84
N HIS A 203 -2.24 1.84 -3.75
CA HIS A 203 -2.35 2.16 -5.17
C HIS A 203 -3.63 1.63 -5.80
N ALA A 204 -4.29 2.48 -6.58
CA ALA A 204 -5.33 2.06 -7.51
C ALA A 204 -4.68 1.78 -8.89
N ALA A 205 -4.15 0.56 -9.07
CA ALA A 205 -3.40 0.17 -10.26
C ALA A 205 -4.22 0.14 -11.57
N THR A 206 -5.43 0.64 -11.56
CA THR A 206 -6.26 0.90 -12.75
C THR A 206 -5.90 2.20 -13.46
N LYS A 207 -5.07 3.07 -12.84
CA LYS A 207 -4.59 4.35 -13.39
C LYS A 207 -3.25 4.15 -14.07
#